data_27070153dd99377b6cf922acc144a961
#
_entry.id   27070153dd99377b6cf922acc144a961
#
_cell.length_a   1.000
_cell.length_b   1.000
_cell.length_c   1.000
_cell.angle_alpha   90.00
_cell.angle_beta   90.00
_cell.angle_gamma   90.00
#
_symmetry.space_group_name_H-M   'P 1'
#
loop_
_entity.id
_entity.type
_entity.pdbx_description
1 polymer ?
#
loop_
_entity_poly.entity_id
_entity_poly.type
_entity_poly.pdbx_seq_one_letter_code
_entity_poly.pdbx_strand_id
1 'polypeptide(L)'
;PEITVREEDPTHADIDQFAVHMPVGSLPGMFRRSLAEFPVDGAFLKADPNRVAAWRRRLDELGSGPKIGAGWRSLNAGWHKLPLHSDLSDWKPIAAVDHAHLISLQSGLRDGEIEAAAAKGVSIHRFDELDMDNDIENAAALMSALDAVVSCQCWLLHLGGALGVKVYTFNAKPNPYLMDQDMNPWAPSVEVIYREYGATWEAAMMEIADRLCIRFAHRN
;
A
#
# COMPACT_ATOMS: atom_id res chain seq x y z
N PRO A 1 -1.27 22.26 20.09
CA PRO A 1 -0.08 21.61 20.60
C PRO A 1 1.00 21.66 19.53
N GLU A 2 2.20 22.05 19.92
CA GLU A 2 3.35 22.12 19.05
C GLU A 2 4.03 20.75 19.05
N ILE A 3 4.32 20.19 17.88
CA ILE A 3 5.05 18.94 17.73
C ILE A 3 6.44 19.31 17.26
N THR A 4 7.45 18.90 18.02
CA THR A 4 8.85 19.04 17.62
C THR A 4 9.34 17.70 17.05
N VAL A 5 9.80 17.72 15.81
CA VAL A 5 10.45 16.58 15.16
C VAL A 5 11.96 16.79 15.22
N ARG A 6 12.71 15.78 15.63
CA ARG A 6 14.19 15.78 15.65
C ARG A 6 14.72 14.66 14.78
N GLU A 7 15.82 14.90 14.09
CA GLU A 7 16.49 13.91 13.23
C GLU A 7 17.38 12.94 14.03
N GLU A 8 17.74 13.30 15.26
CA GLU A 8 18.66 12.53 16.11
C GLU A 8 17.89 11.70 17.15
N ASP A 9 18.39 10.52 17.46
CA ASP A 9 17.90 9.74 18.58
C ASP A 9 18.07 10.51 19.88
N PRO A 10 17.02 10.66 20.70
CA PRO A 10 17.11 11.42 21.94
C PRO A 10 18.08 10.72 22.92
N THR A 11 19.00 11.48 23.47
CA THR A 11 19.82 11.03 24.58
C THR A 11 18.97 10.86 25.84
N HIS A 12 19.47 10.13 26.85
CA HIS A 12 18.77 10.04 28.14
C HIS A 12 18.48 11.41 28.75
N ALA A 13 19.41 12.38 28.60
CA ALA A 13 19.24 13.74 29.08
C ALA A 13 18.11 14.50 28.36
N ASP A 14 17.86 14.19 27.08
CA ASP A 14 16.73 14.78 26.35
C ASP A 14 15.39 14.20 26.82
N ILE A 15 15.36 12.90 27.14
CA ILE A 15 14.15 12.22 27.65
C ILE A 15 13.74 12.81 29.01
N ASP A 16 14.70 13.11 29.88
CA ASP A 16 14.46 13.66 31.22
C ASP A 16 13.83 15.07 31.20
N GLN A 17 13.83 15.76 30.06
CA GLN A 17 13.13 17.06 29.90
C GLN A 17 11.60 16.91 29.78
N PHE A 18 11.09 15.70 29.54
CA PHE A 18 9.66 15.45 29.38
C PHE A 18 9.06 14.82 30.63
N ALA A 19 7.92 15.36 31.07
CA ALA A 19 7.18 14.82 32.21
C ALA A 19 6.67 13.39 31.99
N VAL A 20 6.42 13.04 30.72
CA VAL A 20 5.95 11.70 30.28
C VAL A 20 6.53 11.37 28.93
N HIS A 21 7.00 10.16 28.78
CA HIS A 21 7.39 9.58 27.48
C HIS A 21 6.85 8.15 27.36
N MET A 22 6.58 7.72 26.14
CA MET A 22 6.18 6.35 25.88
C MET A 22 6.50 5.94 24.43
N PRO A 23 6.67 4.63 24.16
CA PRO A 23 6.79 4.14 22.79
C PRO A 23 5.55 4.51 21.96
N VAL A 24 5.76 4.96 20.71
CA VAL A 24 4.66 5.34 19.82
C VAL A 24 3.63 4.22 19.64
N GLY A 25 4.06 2.96 19.63
CA GLY A 25 3.17 1.80 19.55
C GLY A 25 2.26 1.60 20.74
N SER A 26 2.51 2.27 21.89
CA SER A 26 1.66 2.22 23.08
C SER A 26 0.56 3.29 23.09
N LEU A 27 0.71 4.35 22.28
CA LEU A 27 -0.27 5.44 22.18
C LEU A 27 -1.68 4.95 21.82
N PRO A 28 -1.86 4.03 20.86
CA PRO A 28 -3.18 3.54 20.51
C PRO A 28 -3.94 2.94 21.69
N GLY A 29 -3.26 2.19 22.56
CA GLY A 29 -3.87 1.60 23.75
C GLY A 29 -4.47 2.63 24.74
N MET A 30 -4.03 3.90 24.68
CA MET A 30 -4.61 4.98 25.47
C MET A 30 -5.85 5.60 24.83
N PHE A 31 -5.89 5.67 23.49
CA PHE A 31 -6.88 6.43 22.74
C PHE A 31 -7.83 5.57 21.90
N ARG A 32 -7.58 4.25 21.80
CA ARG A 32 -8.32 3.31 20.95
C ARG A 32 -8.49 1.99 21.68
N ARG A 33 -9.46 1.94 22.59
CA ARG A 33 -9.73 0.75 23.45
C ARG A 33 -10.71 -0.22 22.79
N SER A 34 -11.40 0.22 21.75
CA SER A 34 -12.33 -0.59 20.97
C SER A 34 -12.24 -0.20 19.48
N LEU A 35 -12.71 -1.07 18.59
CA LEU A 35 -12.73 -0.79 17.15
C LEU A 35 -13.59 0.44 16.81
N ALA A 36 -14.64 0.72 17.60
CA ALA A 36 -15.51 1.88 17.39
C ALA A 36 -14.81 3.24 17.64
N GLU A 37 -13.67 3.24 18.31
CA GLU A 37 -12.90 4.46 18.60
C GLU A 37 -11.87 4.79 17.49
N PHE A 38 -11.75 3.94 16.48
CA PHE A 38 -10.91 4.24 15.32
C PHE A 38 -11.60 5.24 14.37
N PRO A 39 -10.81 6.09 13.67
CA PRO A 39 -11.37 7.12 12.81
C PRO A 39 -12.13 6.49 11.62
N VAL A 40 -13.29 7.05 11.30
CA VAL A 40 -14.05 6.72 10.08
C VAL A 40 -13.55 7.48 8.86
N ASP A 41 -12.91 8.63 9.06
CA ASP A 41 -12.31 9.48 8.03
C ASP A 41 -10.78 9.34 8.12
N GLY A 42 -10.22 8.42 7.32
CA GLY A 42 -8.84 7.98 7.49
C GLY A 42 -7.76 8.84 6.82
N ALA A 43 -8.12 9.73 5.88
CA ALA A 43 -7.13 10.53 5.16
C ALA A 43 -6.63 11.71 6.02
N PHE A 44 -5.35 11.71 6.35
CA PHE A 44 -4.72 12.80 7.11
C PHE A 44 -3.46 13.36 6.43
N LEU A 45 -3.00 12.75 5.34
CA LEU A 45 -1.94 13.27 4.49
C LEU A 45 -2.52 13.78 3.16
N LYS A 46 -1.83 14.74 2.57
CA LYS A 46 -2.14 15.29 1.24
C LYS A 46 -0.85 15.38 0.44
N ALA A 47 -0.84 14.77 -0.72
CA ALA A 47 0.25 14.94 -1.68
C ALA A 47 0.20 16.32 -2.35
N ASP A 48 1.34 16.80 -2.85
CA ASP A 48 1.41 18.05 -3.63
C ASP A 48 0.47 17.97 -4.85
N PRO A 49 -0.51 18.86 -4.98
CA PRO A 49 -1.49 18.82 -6.06
C PRO A 49 -0.87 19.01 -7.45
N ASN A 50 0.26 19.74 -7.55
CA ASN A 50 0.94 19.94 -8.84
C ASN A 50 1.63 18.65 -9.28
N ARG A 51 2.27 17.93 -8.35
CA ARG A 51 2.86 16.62 -8.62
C ARG A 51 1.77 15.59 -8.97
N VAL A 52 0.65 15.58 -8.25
CA VAL A 52 -0.51 14.72 -8.56
C VAL A 52 -1.03 14.98 -9.97
N ALA A 53 -1.19 16.27 -10.35
CA ALA A 53 -1.63 16.64 -11.69
C ALA A 53 -0.63 16.23 -12.78
N ALA A 54 0.67 16.31 -12.49
CA ALA A 54 1.70 15.83 -13.41
C ALA A 54 1.61 14.31 -13.61
N TRP A 55 1.46 13.55 -12.53
CA TRP A 55 1.30 12.09 -12.61
C TRP A 55 0.02 11.69 -13.33
N ARG A 56 -1.11 12.38 -13.13
CA ARG A 56 -2.36 12.10 -13.88
C ARG A 56 -2.14 12.22 -15.38
N ARG A 57 -1.52 13.31 -15.84
CA ARG A 57 -1.20 13.46 -17.28
C ARG A 57 -0.31 12.32 -17.78
N ARG A 58 0.69 11.93 -16.99
CA ARG A 58 1.60 10.84 -17.36
C ARG A 58 0.88 9.48 -17.43
N LEU A 59 -0.05 9.24 -16.51
CA LEU A 59 -0.87 8.03 -16.49
C LEU A 59 -1.89 8.00 -17.64
N ASP A 60 -2.41 9.16 -18.05
CA ASP A 60 -3.34 9.27 -19.18
C ASP A 60 -2.69 8.88 -20.50
N GLU A 61 -1.36 9.05 -20.65
CA GLU A 61 -0.59 8.61 -21.81
C GLU A 61 -0.62 7.09 -22.02
N LEU A 62 -0.89 6.30 -20.98
CA LEU A 62 -1.02 4.85 -21.07
C LEU A 62 -2.33 4.40 -21.75
N GLY A 63 -3.26 5.34 -21.99
CA GLY A 63 -4.57 5.04 -22.55
C GLY A 63 -5.70 4.98 -21.52
N SER A 64 -6.89 4.64 -22.00
CA SER A 64 -8.08 4.48 -21.16
C SER A 64 -7.95 3.28 -20.21
N GLY A 65 -8.84 3.23 -19.18
CA GLY A 65 -8.90 2.16 -18.20
C GLY A 65 -8.22 2.49 -16.88
N PRO A 66 -8.50 1.69 -15.84
CA PRO A 66 -8.04 1.95 -14.48
C PRO A 66 -6.52 1.82 -14.33
N LYS A 67 -5.95 2.70 -13.54
CA LYS A 67 -4.52 2.73 -13.19
C LYS A 67 -4.34 2.16 -11.79
N ILE A 68 -3.74 0.98 -11.69
CA ILE A 68 -3.65 0.20 -10.45
C ILE A 68 -2.18 0.10 -10.04
N GLY A 69 -1.84 0.66 -8.87
CA GLY A 69 -0.51 0.51 -8.30
C GLY A 69 -0.26 -0.90 -7.79
N ALA A 70 0.92 -1.43 -8.02
CA ALA A 70 1.29 -2.80 -7.68
C ALA A 70 2.55 -2.87 -6.80
N GLY A 71 2.41 -3.50 -5.61
CA GLY A 71 3.52 -3.75 -4.69
C GLY A 71 3.46 -5.18 -4.15
N TRP A 72 4.30 -6.07 -4.62
CA TRP A 72 4.17 -7.52 -4.36
C TRP A 72 5.06 -8.04 -3.23
N ARG A 73 6.05 -7.26 -2.79
CA ARG A 73 6.90 -7.64 -1.65
C ARG A 73 7.39 -6.41 -0.87
N SER A 74 7.79 -6.63 0.36
CA SER A 74 8.49 -5.65 1.19
C SER A 74 10.00 -5.79 1.00
N LEU A 75 10.76 -4.68 1.07
CA LEU A 75 12.23 -4.70 1.14
C LEU A 75 12.73 -5.46 2.37
N ASN A 76 12.00 -5.39 3.47
CA ASN A 76 12.34 -6.15 4.66
C ASN A 76 12.01 -7.63 4.42
N ALA A 77 13.04 -8.38 4.04
CA ALA A 77 12.97 -9.82 3.77
C ALA A 77 13.15 -10.70 5.02
N GLY A 78 12.85 -10.19 6.22
CA GLY A 78 12.86 -10.99 7.44
C GLY A 78 12.00 -12.25 7.27
N TRP A 79 12.48 -13.40 7.78
CA TRP A 79 11.85 -14.72 7.60
C TRP A 79 10.33 -14.71 7.90
N HIS A 80 9.89 -13.90 8.85
CA HIS A 80 8.48 -13.75 9.23
C HIS A 80 7.63 -12.99 8.21
N LYS A 81 8.26 -12.26 7.27
CA LYS A 81 7.57 -11.51 6.20
C LYS A 81 7.53 -12.23 4.87
N LEU A 82 8.46 -13.17 4.64
CA LEU A 82 8.50 -13.93 3.39
C LEU A 82 7.15 -14.58 3.03
N PRO A 83 6.41 -15.17 3.99
CA PRO A 83 5.09 -15.75 3.70
C PRO A 83 4.03 -14.71 3.29
N LEU A 84 4.29 -13.40 3.49
CA LEU A 84 3.38 -12.31 3.13
C LEU A 84 3.70 -11.71 1.75
N HIS A 85 4.75 -12.15 1.09
CA HIS A 85 5.11 -11.74 -0.26
C HIS A 85 4.40 -12.64 -1.27
N SER A 86 4.11 -12.09 -2.44
CA SER A 86 3.65 -12.85 -3.60
C SER A 86 4.69 -12.79 -4.72
N ASP A 87 4.65 -13.78 -5.60
CA ASP A 87 5.35 -13.71 -6.87
C ASP A 87 4.47 -12.97 -7.89
N LEU A 88 5.09 -12.29 -8.86
CA LEU A 88 4.34 -11.60 -9.92
C LEU A 88 3.50 -12.58 -10.76
N SER A 89 3.85 -13.85 -10.83
CA SER A 89 3.02 -14.86 -11.49
C SER A 89 1.66 -15.08 -10.84
N ASP A 90 1.51 -14.74 -9.55
CA ASP A 90 0.23 -14.81 -8.83
C ASP A 90 -0.74 -13.70 -9.27
N TRP A 91 -0.22 -12.63 -9.89
CA TRP A 91 -0.97 -11.43 -10.26
C TRP A 91 -1.78 -11.56 -11.56
N LYS A 92 -1.78 -12.71 -12.20
CA LYS A 92 -2.56 -12.95 -13.44
C LYS A 92 -4.04 -12.56 -13.33
N PRO A 93 -4.77 -12.86 -12.24
CA PRO A 93 -6.16 -12.43 -12.10
C PRO A 93 -6.31 -10.91 -12.12
N ILE A 94 -5.40 -10.18 -11.44
CA ILE A 94 -5.41 -8.72 -11.39
C ILE A 94 -5.03 -8.12 -12.74
N ALA A 95 -4.05 -8.70 -13.44
CA ALA A 95 -3.65 -8.27 -14.78
C ALA A 95 -4.74 -8.51 -15.85
N ALA A 96 -5.69 -9.42 -15.55
CA ALA A 96 -6.83 -9.73 -16.43
C ALA A 96 -8.03 -8.80 -16.20
N VAL A 97 -7.98 -7.87 -15.24
CA VAL A 97 -9.01 -6.84 -15.08
C VAL A 97 -9.07 -5.99 -16.34
N ASP A 98 -10.28 -5.83 -16.88
CA ASP A 98 -10.49 -5.25 -18.19
C ASP A 98 -9.89 -3.84 -18.33
N HIS A 99 -9.10 -3.66 -19.38
CA HIS A 99 -8.35 -2.42 -19.69
C HIS A 99 -7.45 -1.87 -18.54
N ALA A 100 -7.17 -2.65 -17.49
CA ALA A 100 -6.34 -2.19 -16.38
C ALA A 100 -4.87 -2.03 -16.78
N HIS A 101 -4.27 -0.94 -16.28
CA HIS A 101 -2.83 -0.69 -16.36
C HIS A 101 -2.23 -0.90 -14.96
N LEU A 102 -1.37 -1.90 -14.82
CA LEU A 102 -0.61 -2.10 -13.58
C LEU A 102 0.61 -1.20 -13.59
N ILE A 103 0.80 -0.45 -12.50
CA ILE A 103 1.90 0.49 -12.30
C ILE A 103 2.78 0.00 -11.16
N SER A 104 4.06 -0.20 -11.40
CA SER A 104 5.00 -0.63 -10.37
C SER A 104 5.17 0.45 -9.29
N LEU A 105 4.86 0.09 -8.06
CA LEU A 105 5.21 0.81 -6.84
C LEU A 105 6.25 0.03 -6.02
N GLN A 106 6.91 -0.93 -6.65
CA GLN A 106 7.81 -1.85 -5.98
C GLN A 106 9.17 -1.21 -5.73
N SER A 107 9.53 -1.08 -4.45
CA SER A 107 10.90 -0.79 -4.02
C SER A 107 11.82 -2.00 -4.22
N GLY A 108 13.09 -1.76 -4.54
CA GLY A 108 14.09 -2.82 -4.69
C GLY A 108 13.71 -3.84 -5.76
N LEU A 109 13.36 -3.37 -6.97
CA LEU A 109 13.15 -4.22 -8.13
C LEU A 109 14.40 -5.04 -8.45
N ARG A 110 14.19 -6.30 -8.83
CA ARG A 110 15.25 -7.19 -9.29
C ARG A 110 15.38 -7.09 -10.80
N ASP A 111 16.59 -7.25 -11.31
CA ASP A 111 16.83 -7.24 -12.76
C ASP A 111 16.02 -8.33 -13.46
N GLY A 112 15.36 -7.96 -14.55
CA GLY A 112 14.54 -8.88 -15.35
C GLY A 112 13.23 -9.35 -14.71
N GLU A 113 12.85 -8.85 -13.54
CA GLU A 113 11.65 -9.31 -12.81
C GLU A 113 10.35 -8.94 -13.54
N ILE A 114 10.27 -7.72 -14.06
CA ILE A 114 9.09 -7.24 -14.80
C ILE A 114 8.99 -7.96 -16.15
N GLU A 115 10.11 -8.12 -16.86
CA GLU A 115 10.19 -8.83 -18.13
C GLU A 115 9.78 -10.31 -17.98
N ALA A 116 10.24 -10.95 -16.91
CA ALA A 116 9.86 -12.32 -16.61
C ALA A 116 8.35 -12.45 -16.27
N ALA A 117 7.75 -11.44 -15.65
CA ALA A 117 6.32 -11.39 -15.38
C ALA A 117 5.53 -11.16 -16.68
N ALA A 118 5.98 -10.26 -17.54
CA ALA A 118 5.36 -9.99 -18.84
C ALA A 118 5.33 -11.25 -19.73
N ALA A 119 6.41 -12.04 -19.74
CA ALA A 119 6.47 -13.32 -20.44
C ALA A 119 5.44 -14.35 -19.92
N LYS A 120 4.93 -14.17 -18.69
CA LYS A 120 3.88 -14.99 -18.06
C LYS A 120 2.48 -14.37 -18.15
N GLY A 121 2.33 -13.25 -18.88
CA GLY A 121 1.06 -12.55 -19.08
C GLY A 121 0.73 -11.51 -18.01
N VAL A 122 1.69 -11.08 -17.20
CA VAL A 122 1.52 -9.98 -16.21
C VAL A 122 2.33 -8.78 -16.68
N SER A 123 1.69 -7.86 -17.41
CA SER A 123 2.31 -6.62 -17.87
C SER A 123 2.24 -5.54 -16.80
N ILE A 124 3.38 -4.94 -16.46
CA ILE A 124 3.49 -3.88 -15.45
C ILE A 124 4.29 -2.73 -16.05
N HIS A 125 3.73 -1.53 -15.97
CA HIS A 125 4.43 -0.30 -16.34
C HIS A 125 5.35 0.14 -15.21
N ARG A 126 6.57 0.52 -15.57
CA ARG A 126 7.53 1.14 -14.66
C ARG A 126 7.87 2.53 -15.16
N PHE A 127 7.97 3.47 -14.25
CA PHE A 127 8.47 4.81 -14.51
C PHE A 127 9.89 4.92 -13.95
N ASP A 128 10.89 5.03 -14.84
CA ASP A 128 12.31 5.06 -14.42
C ASP A 128 12.69 6.33 -13.67
N GLU A 129 11.93 7.41 -13.85
CA GLU A 129 12.06 8.68 -13.13
C GLU A 129 11.56 8.63 -11.68
N LEU A 130 10.91 7.55 -11.27
CA LEU A 130 10.34 7.38 -9.94
C LEU A 130 11.31 6.63 -9.02
N ASP A 131 11.84 7.31 -8.02
CA ASP A 131 12.61 6.70 -6.94
C ASP A 131 11.67 6.29 -5.79
N MET A 132 11.26 5.02 -5.78
CA MET A 132 10.38 4.48 -4.73
C MET A 132 11.11 4.26 -3.40
N ASP A 133 12.42 4.37 -3.36
CA ASP A 133 13.22 4.11 -2.17
C ASP A 133 13.53 5.42 -1.39
N ASN A 134 13.63 6.57 -2.08
CA ASN A 134 14.09 7.81 -1.47
C ASN A 134 13.17 9.03 -1.71
N ASP A 135 12.26 9.02 -2.71
CA ASP A 135 11.35 10.14 -2.99
C ASP A 135 9.90 9.81 -2.60
N ILE A 136 9.64 9.85 -1.28
CA ILE A 136 8.31 9.55 -0.73
C ILE A 136 7.24 10.55 -1.17
N GLU A 137 7.62 11.82 -1.41
CA GLU A 137 6.69 12.85 -1.88
C GLU A 137 6.18 12.55 -3.29
N ASN A 138 7.08 12.08 -4.16
CA ASN A 138 6.73 11.70 -5.53
C ASN A 138 5.92 10.39 -5.54
N ALA A 139 6.27 9.42 -4.68
CA ALA A 139 5.49 8.22 -4.48
C ALA A 139 4.07 8.53 -3.98
N ALA A 140 3.92 9.45 -3.01
CA ALA A 140 2.62 9.91 -2.51
C ALA A 140 1.79 10.58 -3.61
N ALA A 141 2.43 11.39 -4.45
CA ALA A 141 1.77 12.05 -5.57
C ALA A 141 1.28 11.05 -6.64
N LEU A 142 2.14 10.08 -7.01
CA LEU A 142 1.73 9.01 -7.92
C LEU A 142 0.57 8.21 -7.32
N MET A 143 0.68 7.73 -6.07
CA MET A 143 -0.38 6.97 -5.42
C MET A 143 -1.71 7.73 -5.38
N SER A 144 -1.67 9.05 -5.14
CA SER A 144 -2.87 9.91 -5.17
C SER A 144 -3.46 10.11 -6.57
N ALA A 145 -2.69 9.83 -7.62
CA ALA A 145 -3.15 9.89 -9.01
C ALA A 145 -3.73 8.55 -9.51
N LEU A 146 -3.48 7.45 -8.80
CA LEU A 146 -3.96 6.11 -9.15
C LEU A 146 -5.43 5.91 -8.75
N ASP A 147 -6.11 4.97 -9.41
CA ASP A 147 -7.49 4.58 -9.14
C ASP A 147 -7.62 3.61 -7.97
N ALA A 148 -6.62 2.77 -7.78
CA ALA A 148 -6.46 1.87 -6.64
C ALA A 148 -4.99 1.42 -6.50
N VAL A 149 -4.67 0.85 -5.35
CA VAL A 149 -3.38 0.20 -5.10
C VAL A 149 -3.64 -1.22 -4.62
N VAL A 150 -2.86 -2.17 -5.12
CA VAL A 150 -2.79 -3.54 -4.59
C VAL A 150 -1.40 -3.76 -4.04
N SER A 151 -1.29 -4.13 -2.76
CA SER A 151 0.04 -4.34 -2.17
C SER A 151 0.04 -5.41 -1.08
N CYS A 152 1.20 -6.03 -0.87
CA CYS A 152 1.47 -6.78 0.35
C CYS A 152 1.46 -5.85 1.57
N GLN A 153 1.57 -6.43 2.77
CA GLN A 153 1.72 -5.65 4.01
C GLN A 153 3.09 -4.97 4.07
N CYS A 154 3.16 -3.75 3.54
CA CYS A 154 4.35 -2.91 3.53
C CYS A 154 3.97 -1.43 3.71
N TRP A 155 4.93 -0.53 3.56
CA TRP A 155 4.72 0.91 3.72
C TRP A 155 3.66 1.50 2.76
N LEU A 156 3.43 0.89 1.59
CA LEU A 156 2.44 1.34 0.61
C LEU A 156 1.01 1.34 1.18
N LEU A 157 0.64 0.32 1.98
CA LEU A 157 -0.69 0.31 2.59
C LEU A 157 -0.86 1.45 3.60
N HIS A 158 0.21 1.79 4.32
CA HIS A 158 0.17 2.88 5.31
C HIS A 158 0.07 4.24 4.63
N LEU A 159 0.92 4.48 3.63
CA LEU A 159 0.90 5.72 2.86
C LEU A 159 -0.42 5.87 2.10
N GLY A 160 -0.88 4.82 1.41
CA GLY A 160 -2.16 4.82 0.69
C GLY A 160 -3.33 5.11 1.61
N GLY A 161 -3.37 4.47 2.78
CA GLY A 161 -4.38 4.71 3.80
C GLY A 161 -4.35 6.14 4.34
N ALA A 162 -3.17 6.67 4.63
CA ALA A 162 -3.00 8.05 5.09
C ALA A 162 -3.42 9.11 4.05
N LEU A 163 -3.25 8.80 2.77
CA LEU A 163 -3.69 9.63 1.63
C LEU A 163 -5.19 9.43 1.29
N GLY A 164 -5.86 8.44 1.88
CA GLY A 164 -7.24 8.08 1.55
C GLY A 164 -7.39 7.38 0.20
N VAL A 165 -6.31 6.87 -0.37
CA VAL A 165 -6.31 6.09 -1.61
C VAL A 165 -6.93 4.73 -1.33
N LYS A 166 -7.73 4.21 -2.27
CA LYS A 166 -8.25 2.85 -2.17
C LYS A 166 -7.11 1.85 -2.28
N VAL A 167 -6.89 1.06 -1.23
CA VAL A 167 -5.88 0.01 -1.19
C VAL A 167 -6.55 -1.34 -0.94
N TYR A 168 -6.18 -2.34 -1.72
CA TYR A 168 -6.42 -3.75 -1.43
C TYR A 168 -5.10 -4.36 -0.98
N THR A 169 -5.01 -4.74 0.29
CA THR A 169 -3.80 -5.40 0.79
C THR A 169 -4.06 -6.88 0.99
N PHE A 170 -3.16 -7.72 0.50
CA PHE A 170 -3.22 -9.15 0.72
C PHE A 170 -2.32 -9.55 1.90
N ASN A 171 -2.84 -10.46 2.72
CA ASN A 171 -2.22 -10.84 3.97
C ASN A 171 -2.51 -12.30 4.33
N ALA A 172 -1.91 -12.79 5.41
CA ALA A 172 -2.20 -14.10 5.98
C ALA A 172 -2.70 -13.96 7.42
N LYS A 173 -3.62 -14.81 7.83
CA LYS A 173 -4.04 -14.91 9.23
C LYS A 173 -3.09 -15.84 10.02
N PRO A 174 -2.88 -15.57 11.32
CA PRO A 174 -3.38 -14.42 12.08
C PRO A 174 -2.61 -13.13 11.80
N ASN A 175 -3.29 -11.99 11.86
CA ASN A 175 -2.68 -10.67 11.73
C ASN A 175 -3.06 -9.76 12.90
N PRO A 176 -2.37 -9.83 14.02
CA PRO A 176 -2.69 -9.03 15.19
C PRO A 176 -2.54 -7.52 14.97
N TYR A 177 -1.71 -7.08 14.02
CA TYR A 177 -1.57 -5.66 13.68
C TYR A 177 -2.85 -5.06 13.09
N LEU A 178 -3.55 -5.81 12.27
CA LEU A 178 -4.83 -5.43 11.67
C LEU A 178 -6.02 -6.01 12.46
N MET A 179 -5.76 -6.64 13.62
CA MET A 179 -6.77 -7.24 14.48
C MET A 179 -7.67 -8.23 13.73
N ASP A 180 -7.11 -8.92 12.73
CA ASP A 180 -7.80 -9.85 11.82
C ASP A 180 -9.06 -9.27 11.14
N GLN A 181 -9.16 -7.93 11.05
CA GLN A 181 -10.28 -7.25 10.38
C GLN A 181 -10.09 -7.23 8.87
N ASP A 182 -11.20 -7.35 8.12
CA ASP A 182 -11.23 -7.25 6.66
C ASP A 182 -11.10 -5.78 6.17
N MET A 183 -11.27 -4.83 7.07
CA MET A 183 -10.96 -3.41 6.87
C MET A 183 -9.86 -2.99 7.83
N ASN A 184 -8.90 -2.22 7.34
CA ASN A 184 -7.85 -1.71 8.21
C ASN A 184 -8.44 -0.68 9.21
N PRO A 185 -8.41 -0.95 10.52
CA PRO A 185 -8.99 -0.03 11.50
C PRO A 185 -8.32 1.36 11.50
N TRP A 186 -7.04 1.43 11.12
CA TRP A 186 -6.28 2.68 11.06
C TRP A 186 -6.58 3.53 9.82
N ALA A 187 -7.09 2.90 8.75
CA ALA A 187 -7.32 3.55 7.47
C ALA A 187 -8.47 2.86 6.73
N PRO A 188 -9.71 3.38 6.80
CA PRO A 188 -10.90 2.75 6.22
C PRO A 188 -10.86 2.59 4.68
N SER A 189 -9.97 3.32 3.99
CA SER A 189 -9.74 3.15 2.55
C SER A 189 -8.98 1.86 2.19
N VAL A 190 -8.46 1.14 3.19
CA VAL A 190 -7.66 -0.08 3.02
C VAL A 190 -8.49 -1.30 3.36
N GLU A 191 -8.79 -2.11 2.36
CA GLU A 191 -9.39 -3.45 2.52
C GLU A 191 -8.31 -4.51 2.61
N VAL A 192 -8.54 -5.50 3.47
CA VAL A 192 -7.58 -6.59 3.73
C VAL A 192 -8.17 -7.89 3.23
N ILE A 193 -7.47 -8.54 2.32
CA ILE A 193 -7.83 -9.85 1.79
C ILE A 193 -6.89 -10.88 2.37
N TYR A 194 -7.43 -11.87 3.06
CA TYR A 194 -6.65 -12.86 3.76
C TYR A 194 -6.58 -14.18 3.00
N ARG A 195 -5.44 -14.84 3.12
CA ARG A 195 -5.32 -16.27 2.88
C ARG A 195 -5.02 -17.01 4.18
N GLU A 196 -5.32 -18.28 4.23
CA GLU A 196 -4.84 -19.14 5.30
C GLU A 196 -3.31 -19.28 5.22
N TYR A 197 -2.68 -19.36 6.39
CA TYR A 197 -1.22 -19.49 6.46
C TYR A 197 -0.77 -20.76 5.72
N GLY A 198 0.19 -20.61 4.80
CA GLY A 198 0.70 -21.70 3.98
C GLY A 198 -0.11 -22.03 2.73
N ALA A 199 -1.30 -21.43 2.52
CA ALA A 199 -2.03 -21.54 1.26
C ALA A 199 -1.34 -20.75 0.13
N THR A 200 -1.77 -20.97 -1.12
CA THR A 200 -1.35 -20.15 -2.27
C THR A 200 -2.03 -18.78 -2.26
N TRP A 201 -1.51 -17.83 -3.03
CA TRP A 201 -2.15 -16.52 -3.20
C TRP A 201 -3.31 -16.50 -4.20
N GLU A 202 -3.54 -17.59 -4.94
CA GLU A 202 -4.48 -17.64 -6.06
C GLU A 202 -5.89 -17.13 -5.68
N ALA A 203 -6.48 -17.67 -4.63
CA ALA A 203 -7.83 -17.27 -4.19
C ALA A 203 -7.87 -15.79 -3.76
N ALA A 204 -6.87 -15.31 -3.04
CA ALA A 204 -6.80 -13.91 -2.62
C ALA A 204 -6.64 -12.97 -3.81
N MET A 205 -5.84 -13.32 -4.81
CA MET A 205 -5.66 -12.52 -6.02
C MET A 205 -6.92 -12.52 -6.90
N MET A 206 -7.66 -13.63 -6.96
CA MET A 206 -8.96 -13.68 -7.62
C MET A 206 -9.98 -12.78 -6.93
N GLU A 207 -10.07 -12.83 -5.60
CA GLU A 207 -10.97 -11.96 -4.83
C GLU A 207 -10.63 -10.47 -5.02
N ILE A 208 -9.35 -10.10 -5.04
CA ILE A 208 -8.93 -8.73 -5.32
C ILE A 208 -9.36 -8.32 -6.74
N ALA A 209 -9.16 -9.18 -7.73
CA ALA A 209 -9.56 -8.92 -9.11
C ALA A 209 -11.08 -8.71 -9.22
N ASP A 210 -11.90 -9.52 -8.56
CA ASP A 210 -13.35 -9.37 -8.53
C ASP A 210 -13.77 -8.03 -7.91
N ARG A 211 -13.15 -7.63 -6.80
CA ARG A 211 -13.40 -6.33 -6.15
C ARG A 211 -13.01 -5.15 -7.05
N LEU A 212 -11.90 -5.26 -7.79
CA LEU A 212 -11.49 -4.28 -8.79
C LEU A 212 -12.49 -4.19 -9.95
N CYS A 213 -12.94 -5.34 -10.47
CA CYS A 213 -13.98 -5.39 -11.52
C CYS A 213 -15.27 -4.70 -11.07
N ILE A 214 -15.75 -5.00 -9.86
CA ILE A 214 -16.95 -4.35 -9.29
C ILE A 214 -16.74 -2.84 -9.16
N ARG A 215 -15.58 -2.41 -8.67
CA ARG A 215 -15.25 -1.00 -8.49
C ARG A 215 -15.24 -0.21 -9.80
N PHE A 216 -14.79 -0.82 -10.88
CA PHE A 216 -14.62 -0.16 -12.18
C PHE A 216 -15.73 -0.43 -13.19
N ALA A 217 -16.69 -1.32 -12.88
CA ALA A 217 -17.80 -1.68 -13.77
C ALA A 217 -18.64 -0.48 -14.26
N HIS A 218 -18.63 0.65 -13.56
CA HIS A 218 -19.42 1.85 -13.87
C HIS A 218 -18.59 2.99 -14.49
N ARG A 219 -17.34 2.74 -14.90
CA ARG A 219 -16.47 3.75 -15.51
C ARG A 219 -16.39 3.69 -17.05
N ASN A 220 -17.17 2.77 -17.67
CA ASN A 220 -17.29 2.63 -19.13
C ASN A 220 -18.45 3.45 -19.68
#